data_e089bcd3d35e21a330fd2c942d348a85
#
_entry.id   e089bcd3d35e21a330fd2c942d348a85
#
_cell.length_a   1.000
_cell.length_b   1.000
_cell.length_c   1.000
_cell.angle_alpha   90.00
_cell.angle_beta   90.00
_cell.angle_gamma   90.00
#
_symmetry.space_group_name_H-M   'P 1'
#
loop_
_entity.id
_entity.type
_entity.pdbx_description
1 polymer ?
#
loop_
_entity_poly.entity_id
_entity_poly.type
_entity_poly.pdbx_seq_one_letter_code
_entity_poly.pdbx_strand_id
1 'polypeptide(L)'
;MTQIVDRKVEFVTPWFQLVSKRVAGESAPYYALRVQDYVCVVAFTDQDELVLVRQYRPAVERHTLELPSGHVEPNEPPAESARRELAEECGLDAPRLELLGTLISDSGRNENKIWCYLAAKVSPLGADYVPEPGVERILVPRVKLPELIATAEFDHALHMGALMLAVLRHGLGFVGLKD
;
A
#
# COMPACT_ATOMS: atom_id res chain seq x y z
N MET A 1 -1.40 5.11 32.71
CA MET A 1 -1.53 4.67 31.31
C MET A 1 -2.86 5.18 30.78
N THR A 2 -2.88 5.80 29.63
CA THR A 2 -4.10 6.22 28.93
C THR A 2 -4.90 4.98 28.52
N GLN A 3 -6.18 4.88 28.95
CA GLN A 3 -7.00 3.70 28.73
C GLN A 3 -8.28 4.09 27.97
N ILE A 4 -8.62 3.30 26.95
CA ILE A 4 -9.92 3.39 26.30
C ILE A 4 -10.93 2.63 27.13
N VAL A 5 -11.94 3.35 27.64
CA VAL A 5 -12.98 2.80 28.54
C VAL A 5 -14.27 2.45 27.81
N ASP A 6 -14.48 3.00 26.61
CA ASP A 6 -15.66 2.72 25.80
C ASP A 6 -15.39 2.94 24.31
N ARG A 7 -16.11 2.22 23.45
CA ARG A 7 -16.07 2.36 21.97
C ARG A 7 -17.48 2.25 21.43
N LYS A 8 -17.82 3.16 20.51
CA LYS A 8 -19.12 3.14 19.83
C LYS A 8 -18.93 3.39 18.33
N VAL A 9 -19.61 2.62 17.49
CA VAL A 9 -19.70 2.90 16.06
C VAL A 9 -20.73 4.00 15.87
N GLU A 10 -20.31 5.14 15.33
CA GLU A 10 -21.16 6.32 15.11
C GLU A 10 -21.74 6.36 13.70
N PHE A 11 -20.96 5.88 12.72
CA PHE A 11 -21.37 5.89 11.32
C PHE A 11 -20.73 4.72 10.56
N VAL A 12 -21.46 4.14 9.60
CA VAL A 12 -21.00 3.00 8.79
C VAL A 12 -21.18 3.34 7.32
N THR A 13 -20.12 3.08 6.56
CA THR A 13 -20.11 3.08 5.08
C THR A 13 -19.69 1.70 4.57
N PRO A 14 -19.80 1.41 3.27
CA PRO A 14 -19.19 0.22 2.70
C PRO A 14 -17.66 0.14 2.88
N TRP A 15 -16.99 1.29 3.08
CA TRP A 15 -15.53 1.42 3.05
C TRP A 15 -14.90 1.59 4.43
N PHE A 16 -15.62 2.18 5.37
CA PHE A 16 -15.10 2.45 6.72
C PHE A 16 -16.22 2.64 7.75
N GLN A 17 -15.85 2.53 9.01
CA GLN A 17 -16.68 2.92 10.15
C GLN A 17 -16.04 4.11 10.85
N LEU A 18 -16.85 5.11 11.21
CA LEU A 18 -16.45 6.14 12.20
C LEU A 18 -16.69 5.58 13.59
N VAL A 19 -15.66 5.52 14.41
CA VAL A 19 -15.71 4.99 15.78
C VAL A 19 -15.34 6.09 16.76
N SER A 20 -16.20 6.35 17.74
CA SER A 20 -15.85 7.16 18.91
C SER A 20 -15.23 6.28 20.00
N LYS A 21 -14.19 6.79 20.64
CA LYS A 21 -13.47 6.15 21.74
C LYS A 21 -13.44 7.09 22.94
N ARG A 22 -13.94 6.65 24.07
CA ARG A 22 -13.82 7.42 25.30
C ARG A 22 -12.50 7.06 26.00
N VAL A 23 -11.68 8.07 26.18
CA VAL A 23 -10.41 7.97 26.91
C VAL A 23 -10.64 8.29 28.37
N ALA A 24 -10.10 7.49 29.28
CA ALA A 24 -10.23 7.75 30.71
C ALA A 24 -9.65 9.12 31.10
N GLY A 25 -10.45 9.94 31.78
CA GLY A 25 -10.05 11.30 32.19
C GLY A 25 -10.29 12.39 31.16
N GLU A 26 -10.72 12.05 29.94
CA GLU A 26 -11.05 13.03 28.91
C GLU A 26 -12.55 13.31 28.87
N SER A 27 -12.93 14.56 28.64
CA SER A 27 -14.34 15.00 28.57
C SER A 27 -14.97 14.75 27.20
N ALA A 28 -14.19 14.79 26.13
CA ALA A 28 -14.64 14.58 24.75
C ALA A 28 -14.19 13.22 24.22
N PRO A 29 -15.00 12.57 23.35
CA PRO A 29 -14.57 11.34 22.68
C PRO A 29 -13.51 11.63 21.62
N TYR A 30 -12.61 10.67 21.43
CA TYR A 30 -11.69 10.63 20.31
C TYR A 30 -12.34 9.88 19.14
N TYR A 31 -12.22 10.40 17.93
CA TYR A 31 -12.80 9.77 16.74
C TYR A 31 -11.71 9.13 15.88
N ALA A 32 -11.94 7.88 15.48
CA ALA A 32 -11.06 7.13 14.60
C ALA A 32 -11.85 6.49 13.45
N LEU A 33 -11.17 6.20 12.35
CA LEU A 33 -11.69 5.42 11.24
C LEU A 33 -11.25 3.97 11.41
N ARG A 34 -12.22 3.07 11.45
CA ARG A 34 -12.00 1.63 11.35
C ARG A 34 -12.15 1.25 9.89
N VAL A 35 -11.05 0.88 9.27
CA VAL A 35 -10.96 0.41 7.89
C VAL A 35 -10.28 -0.96 7.86
N GLN A 36 -10.40 -1.68 6.76
CA GLN A 36 -9.69 -2.94 6.58
C GLN A 36 -8.18 -2.71 6.58
N ASP A 37 -7.43 -3.74 6.97
CA ASP A 37 -5.99 -3.78 6.74
C ASP A 37 -5.70 -3.71 5.24
N TYR A 38 -4.53 -3.26 4.89
CA TYR A 38 -4.12 -3.00 3.52
C TYR A 38 -2.78 -3.66 3.23
N VAL A 39 -2.60 -4.11 2.01
CA VAL A 39 -1.31 -4.62 1.53
C VAL A 39 -0.75 -3.71 0.47
N CYS A 40 0.57 -3.60 0.39
CA CYS A 40 1.25 -3.03 -0.77
C CYS A 40 2.51 -3.82 -1.10
N VAL A 41 2.84 -3.91 -2.38
CA VAL A 41 3.91 -4.76 -2.89
C VAL A 41 4.94 -3.92 -3.64
N VAL A 42 6.16 -3.90 -3.12
CA VAL A 42 7.33 -3.41 -3.85
C VAL A 42 7.80 -4.55 -4.76
N ALA A 43 7.43 -4.50 -6.04
CA ALA A 43 7.68 -5.57 -6.99
C ALA A 43 8.70 -5.14 -8.05
N PHE A 44 9.67 -6.01 -8.32
CA PHE A 44 10.68 -5.79 -9.37
C PHE A 44 10.65 -6.90 -10.40
N THR A 45 10.76 -6.51 -11.68
CA THR A 45 10.99 -7.43 -12.80
C THR A 45 12.44 -7.94 -12.81
N ASP A 46 12.73 -8.94 -13.66
CA ASP A 46 14.11 -9.40 -13.91
C ASP A 46 15.00 -8.34 -14.59
N GLN A 47 14.39 -7.31 -15.20
CA GLN A 47 15.06 -6.18 -15.81
C GLN A 47 15.31 -5.01 -14.84
N ASP A 48 15.12 -5.23 -13.53
CA ASP A 48 15.26 -4.21 -12.48
C ASP A 48 14.31 -3.02 -12.66
N GLU A 49 13.09 -3.31 -13.11
CA GLU A 49 12.02 -2.31 -13.20
C GLU A 49 11.05 -2.45 -12.03
N LEU A 50 10.74 -1.34 -11.39
CA LEU A 50 9.68 -1.27 -10.38
C LEU A 50 8.32 -1.35 -11.08
N VAL A 51 7.47 -2.23 -10.58
CA VAL A 51 6.09 -2.35 -11.02
C VAL A 51 5.25 -1.31 -10.28
N LEU A 52 4.62 -0.43 -11.03
CA LEU A 52 3.65 0.54 -10.55
C LEU A 52 2.31 0.33 -11.25
N VAL A 53 1.26 0.88 -10.67
CA VAL A 53 -0.06 1.00 -11.27
C VAL A 53 -0.45 2.47 -11.38
N ARG A 54 -1.13 2.81 -12.48
CA ARG A 54 -1.73 4.12 -12.68
C ARG A 54 -3.24 3.97 -12.68
N GLN A 55 -3.91 4.69 -11.79
CA GLN A 55 -5.36 4.65 -11.68
C GLN A 55 -5.92 6.01 -11.28
N TYR A 56 -7.19 6.26 -11.63
CA TYR A 56 -7.89 7.46 -11.22
C TYR A 56 -8.37 7.33 -9.77
N ARG A 57 -7.98 8.26 -8.91
CA ARG A 57 -8.42 8.30 -7.51
C ARG A 57 -9.41 9.45 -7.29
N PRO A 58 -10.71 9.16 -7.13
CA PRO A 58 -11.73 10.19 -6.92
C PRO A 58 -11.46 11.10 -5.72
N ALA A 59 -10.80 10.59 -4.68
CA ALA A 59 -10.51 11.37 -3.47
C ALA A 59 -9.56 12.55 -3.73
N VAL A 60 -8.67 12.43 -4.71
CA VAL A 60 -7.71 13.48 -5.11
C VAL A 60 -7.98 14.01 -6.52
N GLU A 61 -9.04 13.52 -7.17
CA GLU A 61 -9.56 13.94 -8.48
C GLU A 61 -8.51 13.89 -9.62
N ARG A 62 -7.57 12.93 -9.55
CA ARG A 62 -6.52 12.75 -10.56
C ARG A 62 -6.06 11.30 -10.66
N HIS A 63 -5.30 11.01 -11.71
CA HIS A 63 -4.54 9.76 -11.76
C HIS A 63 -3.33 9.85 -10.82
N THR A 64 -3.04 8.74 -10.15
CA THR A 64 -1.91 8.56 -9.26
C THR A 64 -1.05 7.41 -9.74
N LEU A 65 0.25 7.46 -9.45
CA LEU A 65 1.15 6.31 -9.55
C LEU A 65 1.29 5.68 -8.17
N GLU A 66 1.06 4.39 -8.10
CA GLU A 66 1.00 3.65 -6.84
C GLU A 66 1.76 2.32 -6.96
N LEU A 67 2.17 1.75 -5.83
CA LEU A 67 2.56 0.34 -5.80
C LEU A 67 1.29 -0.52 -5.95
N PRO A 68 1.37 -1.74 -6.52
CA PRO A 68 0.28 -2.71 -6.47
C PRO A 68 -0.19 -2.91 -5.03
N SER A 69 -1.51 -2.81 -4.81
CA SER A 69 -2.00 -2.64 -3.44
C SER A 69 -3.53 -2.76 -3.33
N GLY A 70 -4.01 -3.30 -2.22
CA GLY A 70 -5.43 -3.38 -1.95
C GLY A 70 -5.77 -3.82 -0.53
N HIS A 71 -7.03 -4.15 -0.30
CA HIS A 71 -7.51 -4.54 1.01
C HIS A 71 -7.19 -6.00 1.34
N VAL A 72 -6.94 -6.25 2.62
CA VAL A 72 -6.90 -7.61 3.15
C VAL A 72 -8.34 -8.08 3.35
N GLU A 73 -8.75 -9.09 2.59
CA GLU A 73 -10.10 -9.64 2.71
C GLU A 73 -10.32 -10.35 4.06
N PRO A 74 -11.57 -10.42 4.56
CA PRO A 74 -11.87 -11.12 5.79
C PRO A 74 -11.38 -12.59 5.77
N ASN A 75 -10.57 -12.96 6.75
CA ASN A 75 -9.95 -14.27 6.89
C ASN A 75 -8.89 -14.64 5.83
N GLU A 76 -8.48 -13.72 4.98
CA GLU A 76 -7.38 -13.89 4.05
C GLU A 76 -6.04 -13.54 4.75
N PRO A 77 -5.01 -14.38 4.64
CA PRO A 77 -3.68 -14.01 5.10
C PRO A 77 -3.15 -12.81 4.27
N PRO A 78 -2.52 -11.78 4.88
CA PRO A 78 -2.03 -10.61 4.13
C PRO A 78 -1.07 -10.94 2.97
N ALA A 79 -0.31 -12.04 3.08
CA ALA A 79 0.56 -12.48 1.98
C ALA A 79 -0.22 -12.98 0.75
N GLU A 80 -1.37 -13.61 0.96
CA GLU A 80 -2.24 -14.04 -0.15
C GLU A 80 -2.96 -12.84 -0.77
N SER A 81 -3.43 -11.88 0.05
CA SER A 81 -3.96 -10.61 -0.47
C SER A 81 -2.93 -9.91 -1.35
N ALA A 82 -1.66 -9.85 -0.91
CA ALA A 82 -0.59 -9.21 -1.69
C ALA A 82 -0.33 -9.92 -3.03
N ARG A 83 -0.42 -11.27 -3.09
CA ARG A 83 -0.32 -12.02 -4.33
C ARG A 83 -1.51 -11.76 -5.25
N ARG A 84 -2.71 -11.78 -4.69
CA ARG A 84 -3.96 -11.53 -5.42
C ARG A 84 -3.94 -10.15 -6.05
N GLU A 85 -3.63 -9.09 -5.30
CA GLU A 85 -3.56 -7.71 -5.82
C GLU A 85 -2.52 -7.57 -6.94
N LEU A 86 -1.33 -8.17 -6.77
CA LEU A 86 -0.30 -8.17 -7.81
C LEU A 86 -0.77 -8.89 -9.09
N ALA A 87 -1.53 -9.97 -8.93
CA ALA A 87 -2.10 -10.71 -10.04
C ALA A 87 -3.23 -9.92 -10.72
N GLU A 88 -4.18 -9.36 -9.96
CA GLU A 88 -5.36 -8.65 -10.46
C GLU A 88 -4.99 -7.32 -11.12
N GLU A 89 -4.17 -6.49 -10.47
CA GLU A 89 -3.79 -5.18 -10.98
C GLU A 89 -2.70 -5.24 -12.07
N CYS A 90 -1.78 -6.19 -11.97
CA CYS A 90 -0.57 -6.20 -12.80
C CYS A 90 -0.42 -7.40 -13.73
N GLY A 91 -1.19 -8.48 -13.54
CA GLY A 91 -1.00 -9.71 -14.29
C GLY A 91 0.34 -10.37 -14.01
N LEU A 92 0.81 -10.29 -12.78
CA LEU A 92 2.11 -10.79 -12.37
C LEU A 92 1.97 -11.81 -11.24
N ASP A 93 2.80 -12.84 -11.28
CA ASP A 93 3.02 -13.77 -10.18
C ASP A 93 4.30 -13.42 -9.43
N ALA A 94 4.27 -13.63 -8.11
CA ALA A 94 5.41 -13.46 -7.23
C ALA A 94 5.78 -14.82 -6.59
N PRO A 95 6.67 -15.60 -7.19
CA PRO A 95 7.08 -16.90 -6.63
C PRO A 95 7.63 -16.76 -5.21
N ARG A 96 8.28 -15.64 -4.92
CA ARG A 96 8.78 -15.29 -3.59
C ARG A 96 8.27 -13.93 -3.17
N LEU A 97 7.56 -13.92 -2.04
CA LEU A 97 7.05 -12.74 -1.40
C LEU A 97 7.61 -12.66 0.02
N GLU A 98 8.25 -11.55 0.34
CA GLU A 98 8.89 -11.33 1.64
C GLU A 98 8.22 -10.19 2.39
N LEU A 99 7.84 -10.40 3.64
CA LEU A 99 7.29 -9.35 4.48
C LEU A 99 8.40 -8.35 4.88
N LEU A 100 8.32 -7.13 4.39
CA LEU A 100 9.19 -6.02 4.79
C LEU A 100 8.83 -5.48 6.17
N GLY A 101 7.57 -5.51 6.55
CA GLY A 101 7.06 -5.02 7.81
C GLY A 101 5.65 -4.47 7.70
N THR A 102 5.20 -3.89 8.81
CA THR A 102 3.89 -3.22 8.87
C THR A 102 4.07 -1.74 9.19
N LEU A 103 3.27 -0.92 8.54
CA LEU A 103 3.18 0.52 8.78
C LEU A 103 1.80 0.87 9.32
N ILE A 104 1.70 2.04 9.93
CA ILE A 104 0.43 2.67 10.32
C ILE A 104 0.23 3.83 9.35
N SER A 105 -0.92 3.88 8.70
CA SER A 105 -1.24 4.91 7.69
C SER A 105 -1.35 6.31 8.31
N ASP A 106 -2.09 6.40 9.39
CA ASP A 106 -2.27 7.62 10.19
C ASP A 106 -2.60 7.21 11.62
N SER A 107 -1.61 7.25 12.51
CA SER A 107 -1.77 6.88 13.93
C SER A 107 -2.76 7.78 14.69
N GLY A 108 -3.05 8.96 14.15
CA GLY A 108 -4.03 9.88 14.71
C GLY A 108 -5.45 9.65 14.23
N ARG A 109 -5.69 8.79 13.23
CA ARG A 109 -7.01 8.62 12.62
C ARG A 109 -7.41 7.19 12.36
N ASN A 110 -6.50 6.36 11.84
CA ASN A 110 -6.82 5.04 11.31
C ASN A 110 -6.44 3.92 12.26
N GLU A 111 -7.31 2.89 12.34
CA GLU A 111 -7.07 1.70 13.15
C GLU A 111 -6.32 0.59 12.40
N ASN A 112 -6.19 0.69 11.07
CA ASN A 112 -5.64 -0.37 10.22
C ASN A 112 -4.11 -0.43 10.19
N LYS A 113 -3.61 -1.55 9.70
CA LYS A 113 -2.21 -1.78 9.36
C LYS A 113 -2.03 -1.82 7.86
N ILE A 114 -0.85 -1.44 7.41
CA ILE A 114 -0.38 -1.61 6.04
C ILE A 114 0.71 -2.68 6.05
N TRP A 115 0.45 -3.80 5.40
CA TRP A 115 1.39 -4.90 5.25
C TRP A 115 2.23 -4.68 4.00
N CYS A 116 3.51 -4.40 4.17
CA CYS A 116 4.43 -4.09 3.06
C CYS A 116 5.23 -5.32 2.69
N TYR A 117 5.19 -5.70 1.42
CA TYR A 117 5.89 -6.87 0.89
C TYR A 117 6.91 -6.47 -0.18
N LEU A 118 7.97 -7.29 -0.31
CA LEU A 118 8.89 -7.27 -1.43
C LEU A 118 8.64 -8.51 -2.29
N ALA A 119 8.45 -8.30 -3.58
CA ALA A 119 8.41 -9.33 -4.60
C ALA A 119 9.57 -9.11 -5.58
N ALA A 120 10.63 -9.89 -5.46
CA ALA A 120 11.73 -9.88 -6.40
C ALA A 120 11.45 -10.86 -7.55
N LYS A 121 11.78 -10.47 -8.78
CA LYS A 121 11.67 -11.32 -9.98
C LYS A 121 10.25 -11.79 -10.24
N VAL A 122 9.32 -10.85 -10.28
CA VAL A 122 7.96 -11.16 -10.70
C VAL A 122 7.92 -11.60 -12.16
N SER A 123 7.00 -12.51 -12.49
CA SER A 123 6.83 -13.04 -13.85
C SER A 123 5.39 -12.84 -14.33
N PRO A 124 5.17 -12.65 -15.64
CA PRO A 124 3.83 -12.54 -16.18
C PRO A 124 2.99 -13.80 -15.88
N LEU A 125 1.75 -13.58 -15.50
CA LEU A 125 0.70 -14.59 -15.59
C LEU A 125 0.47 -14.93 -17.06
N GLY A 126 -0.04 -16.12 -17.35
CA GLY A 126 -0.27 -16.58 -18.73
C GLY A 126 -1.21 -15.68 -19.54
N ALA A 127 -1.51 -16.11 -20.77
CA ALA A 127 -2.32 -15.34 -21.74
C ALA A 127 -3.77 -15.06 -21.31
N ASP A 128 -4.24 -15.71 -20.26
CA ASP A 128 -5.63 -15.58 -19.75
C ASP A 128 -5.80 -14.41 -18.77
N TYR A 129 -4.75 -13.64 -18.52
CA TYR A 129 -4.85 -12.44 -17.67
C TYR A 129 -5.73 -11.39 -18.30
N VAL A 130 -6.74 -10.94 -17.56
CA VAL A 130 -7.60 -9.83 -17.93
C VAL A 130 -7.28 -8.64 -17.03
N PRO A 131 -6.81 -7.51 -17.58
CA PRO A 131 -6.51 -6.32 -16.79
C PRO A 131 -7.71 -5.81 -16.01
N GLU A 132 -7.50 -5.38 -14.79
CA GLU A 132 -8.53 -4.71 -14.01
C GLU A 132 -8.94 -3.39 -14.70
N PRO A 133 -10.26 -3.15 -14.92
CA PRO A 133 -10.72 -1.93 -15.59
C PRO A 133 -10.30 -0.66 -14.85
N GLY A 134 -9.64 0.26 -15.57
CA GLY A 134 -9.19 1.54 -15.01
C GLY A 134 -7.85 1.51 -14.28
N VAL A 135 -7.22 0.33 -14.20
CA VAL A 135 -5.86 0.17 -13.66
C VAL A 135 -4.90 -0.12 -14.81
N GLU A 136 -3.83 0.66 -14.90
CA GLU A 136 -2.79 0.51 -15.92
C GLU A 136 -1.46 0.15 -15.24
N ARG A 137 -0.89 -1.01 -15.57
CA ARG A 137 0.45 -1.39 -15.13
C ARG A 137 1.51 -0.55 -15.83
N ILE A 138 2.40 0.07 -15.04
CA ILE A 138 3.54 0.85 -15.50
C ILE A 138 4.83 0.20 -14.99
N LEU A 139 5.79 -0.04 -15.89
CA LEU A 139 7.12 -0.52 -15.54
C LEU A 139 8.10 0.66 -15.56
N VAL A 140 8.76 0.88 -14.44
CA VAL A 140 9.68 2.01 -14.28
C VAL A 140 11.08 1.48 -13.95
N PRO A 141 12.09 1.72 -14.81
CA PRO A 141 13.46 1.43 -14.45
C PRO A 141 13.81 2.03 -13.09
N ARG A 142 14.39 1.24 -12.19
CA ARG A 142 14.67 1.69 -10.81
C ARG A 142 15.44 3.02 -10.75
N VAL A 143 16.34 3.25 -11.70
CA VAL A 143 17.11 4.49 -11.81
C VAL A 143 16.26 5.76 -12.05
N LYS A 144 15.01 5.60 -12.51
CA LYS A 144 14.08 6.71 -12.75
C LYS A 144 13.21 7.05 -11.53
N LEU A 145 13.18 6.20 -10.53
CA LEU A 145 12.34 6.39 -9.35
C LEU A 145 12.66 7.69 -8.58
N PRO A 146 13.94 8.09 -8.37
CA PRO A 146 14.24 9.38 -7.74
C PRO A 146 13.66 10.59 -8.48
N GLU A 147 13.61 10.55 -9.82
CA GLU A 147 13.00 11.60 -10.64
C GLU A 147 11.50 11.68 -10.40
N LEU A 148 10.78 10.54 -10.44
CA LEU A 148 9.33 10.49 -10.19
C LEU A 148 8.96 10.99 -8.80
N ILE A 149 9.77 10.72 -7.79
CA ILE A 149 9.57 11.23 -6.43
C ILE A 149 9.84 12.74 -6.39
N ALA A 150 10.92 13.22 -7.00
CA ALA A 150 11.29 14.62 -6.99
C ALA A 150 10.30 15.52 -7.75
N THR A 151 9.66 14.99 -8.79
CA THR A 151 8.61 15.68 -9.58
C THR A 151 7.21 15.52 -9.01
N ALA A 152 7.06 14.79 -7.89
CA ALA A 152 5.79 14.42 -7.29
C ALA A 152 4.83 13.64 -8.23
N GLU A 153 5.37 12.94 -9.22
CA GLU A 153 4.60 11.99 -10.02
C GLU A 153 4.28 10.72 -9.23
N PHE A 154 5.20 10.31 -8.34
CA PHE A 154 4.99 9.27 -7.35
C PHE A 154 5.00 9.91 -5.96
N ASP A 155 3.82 10.24 -5.43
CA ASP A 155 3.65 11.03 -4.20
C ASP A 155 2.76 10.37 -3.14
N HIS A 156 2.43 9.08 -3.30
CA HIS A 156 1.64 8.34 -2.33
C HIS A 156 2.47 8.01 -1.08
N ALA A 157 2.17 8.67 0.05
CA ALA A 157 2.98 8.61 1.28
C ALA A 157 3.20 7.19 1.83
N LEU A 158 2.16 6.34 1.81
CA LEU A 158 2.26 4.95 2.29
C LEU A 158 3.19 4.12 1.41
N HIS A 159 3.10 4.31 0.10
CA HIS A 159 3.92 3.59 -0.88
C HIS A 159 5.38 4.04 -0.82
N MET A 160 5.63 5.33 -0.57
CA MET A 160 6.98 5.80 -0.25
C MET A 160 7.53 5.17 1.03
N GLY A 161 6.69 5.00 2.06
CA GLY A 161 7.06 4.27 3.27
C GLY A 161 7.45 2.83 3.01
N ALA A 162 6.70 2.11 2.18
CA ALA A 162 7.00 0.73 1.77
C ALA A 162 8.32 0.64 0.97
N LEU A 163 8.53 1.56 0.03
CA LEU A 163 9.79 1.67 -0.70
C LEU A 163 10.98 1.92 0.24
N MET A 164 10.83 2.80 1.23
CA MET A 164 11.87 3.06 2.22
C MET A 164 12.21 1.81 3.03
N LEU A 165 11.22 1.01 3.43
CA LEU A 165 11.48 -0.28 4.08
C LEU A 165 12.28 -1.22 3.18
N ALA A 166 11.95 -1.30 1.89
CA ALA A 166 12.68 -2.12 0.93
C ALA A 166 14.14 -1.64 0.77
N VAL A 167 14.35 -0.34 0.65
CA VAL A 167 15.69 0.27 0.59
C VAL A 167 16.53 -0.07 1.82
N LEU A 168 15.99 0.14 3.00
CA LEU A 168 16.72 -0.06 4.27
C LEU A 168 17.03 -1.54 4.54
N ARG A 169 16.13 -2.45 4.16
CA ARG A 169 16.30 -3.88 4.45
C ARG A 169 17.13 -4.63 3.40
N HIS A 170 17.06 -4.21 2.16
CA HIS A 170 17.69 -4.92 1.03
C HIS A 170 18.79 -4.13 0.34
N GLY A 171 19.15 -2.94 0.86
CA GLY A 171 20.17 -2.10 0.24
C GLY A 171 19.81 -1.71 -1.21
N LEU A 172 18.51 -1.60 -1.52
CA LEU A 172 18.05 -1.14 -2.82
C LEU A 172 18.44 0.33 -2.98
N GLY A 173 19.70 0.57 -3.37
CA GLY A 173 20.21 1.92 -3.55
C GLY A 173 19.41 2.66 -4.62
N PHE A 174 18.99 3.89 -4.31
CA PHE A 174 18.62 4.85 -5.33
C PHE A 174 19.94 5.35 -5.95
N VAL A 175 20.32 4.77 -7.09
CA VAL A 175 21.45 5.29 -7.87
C VAL A 175 21.03 6.67 -8.36
N GLY A 176 21.69 7.71 -7.86
CA GLY A 176 21.51 9.07 -8.39
C GLY A 176 21.17 10.18 -7.41
N LEU A 177 21.16 9.96 -6.08
CA LEU A 177 21.29 11.08 -5.18
C LEU A 177 22.70 11.63 -5.35
N LYS A 178 22.83 12.72 -6.09
CA LYS A 178 24.07 13.50 -6.17
C LYS A 178 24.31 14.12 -4.79
N ASP A 179 25.54 13.97 -4.29
CA ASP A 179 26.04 14.72 -3.15
C ASP A 179 25.85 16.23 -3.34
#